data_83a07c653afb90449bfdffa5e07f73a8
#
_entry.id   83a07c653afb90449bfdffa5e07f73a8
#
_cell.length_a   1.000
_cell.length_b   1.000
_cell.length_c   1.000
_cell.angle_alpha   90.00
_cell.angle_beta   90.00
_cell.angle_gamma   90.00
#
_symmetry.space_group_name_H-M   'P 1'
#
loop_
_entity.id
_entity.type
_entity.pdbx_description
1 polymer ?
#
loop_
_entity_poly.entity_id
_entity_poly.type
_entity_poly.pdbx_seq_one_letter_code
_entity_poly.pdbx_strand_id
1 'polypeptide(L)'
;MYRQSIFTVLALFLFTLSVSAEDWPRFRGPKGSGVASGGIAVPSSWSPKANLSWKAELPGPGASSPIVVGNKAFVTCYSGYGLTQENPGEIENLIRHLVCVDMTTGKKLWQQDVKAALPEDPYSGIGVTAHGYASHTPVCDGKNVYAFFGKSGVHAFDLDGKKLWAAEVGNESDPTKWGSSSSPIEYKNMVIVTASAESQSIVGLDKATGKELWRQEAKGLDGMWGTPSLVKIDDDRTDLVMCVAKELWGLNPNNGKMRWMADATGAAQSYSSIVQDGKRVFAITGRGGGSIAVDAGGSGNVSKTNTVWTGGATASFASPVRHESKLYVVARGILTVVDTETGEQIDRIRLKGGEQTGGRFGSLDYPSPIIVGDRLFYLNGSGQMYVFELGEKLKQISLNKVTADKEVFWGTPAVSNDKLVMRSSKHLYCVSDKGQEVEADSADVEDNSESESSPQSAGGRPSGGRPTGGGSGFGGGRPSGGSRPAGGQSFDPMSMFNGLDADKDGNVTAAELSGNRMAERLKTLDKNSDDMISKEEFSTGISALFSRGGSGGSSRGGAGGGGGSSRGGGYGGRSQDNRPDRPQRPEMEK
;
A
#
# COMPACT_ATOMS: atom_id res chain seq x y z
N MET A 1 -6.91 74.91 -44.48
CA MET A 1 -6.84 73.41 -44.61
C MET A 1 -5.98 72.86 -43.48
N TYR A 2 -6.58 72.46 -42.36
CA TYR A 2 -5.90 71.85 -41.26
C TYR A 2 -6.13 70.34 -41.37
N ARG A 3 -5.05 69.54 -41.54
CA ARG A 3 -5.07 68.07 -41.42
C ARG A 3 -4.84 67.69 -39.95
N GLN A 4 -5.85 67.15 -39.28
CA GLN A 4 -5.72 66.49 -37.99
C GLN A 4 -5.24 65.05 -38.21
N SER A 5 -4.07 64.76 -37.69
CA SER A 5 -3.54 63.39 -37.61
C SER A 5 -4.06 62.73 -36.33
N ILE A 6 -4.90 61.75 -36.49
CA ILE A 6 -5.39 60.90 -35.37
C ILE A 6 -4.34 59.84 -35.15
N PHE A 7 -3.64 59.89 -34.00
CA PHE A 7 -2.80 58.80 -33.48
C PHE A 7 -3.69 57.80 -32.71
N THR A 8 -3.93 56.64 -33.30
CA THR A 8 -4.59 55.52 -32.62
C THR A 8 -3.54 54.79 -31.79
N VAL A 9 -3.56 54.95 -30.46
CA VAL A 9 -2.75 54.17 -29.53
C VAL A 9 -3.42 52.81 -29.32
N LEU A 10 -2.86 51.77 -29.91
CA LEU A 10 -3.27 50.39 -29.71
C LEU A 10 -2.69 49.91 -28.37
N ALA A 11 -3.48 49.93 -27.30
CA ALA A 11 -3.10 49.36 -26.02
C ALA A 11 -3.13 47.80 -26.11
N LEU A 12 -1.96 47.18 -26.20
CA LEU A 12 -1.80 45.73 -26.09
C LEU A 12 -2.04 45.33 -24.63
N PHE A 13 -3.22 44.84 -24.30
CA PHE A 13 -3.49 44.15 -23.05
C PHE A 13 -2.79 42.78 -23.09
N LEU A 14 -1.61 42.69 -22.53
CA LEU A 14 -0.98 41.42 -22.17
C LEU A 14 -1.83 40.78 -21.07
N PHE A 15 -2.73 39.91 -21.45
CA PHE A 15 -3.33 38.94 -20.53
C PHE A 15 -2.21 38.00 -20.08
N THR A 16 -1.61 38.28 -18.94
CA THR A 16 -0.83 37.29 -18.22
C THR A 16 -1.82 36.21 -17.77
N LEU A 17 -1.86 35.10 -18.48
CA LEU A 17 -2.48 33.88 -17.98
C LEU A 17 -1.73 33.51 -16.68
N SER A 18 -2.29 33.94 -15.55
CA SER A 18 -1.88 33.41 -14.26
C SER A 18 -2.18 31.91 -14.31
N VAL A 19 -1.17 31.10 -14.54
CA VAL A 19 -1.28 29.64 -14.27
C VAL A 19 -1.62 29.54 -12.81
N SER A 20 -2.89 29.24 -12.51
CA SER A 20 -3.31 28.96 -11.14
C SER A 20 -2.50 27.79 -10.65
N ALA A 21 -1.86 27.96 -9.49
CA ALA A 21 -1.17 26.88 -8.80
C ALA A 21 -2.09 25.67 -8.71
N GLU A 22 -1.63 24.49 -9.13
CA GLU A 22 -2.42 23.30 -8.90
C GLU A 22 -2.24 22.87 -7.45
N ASP A 23 -3.34 22.86 -6.72
CA ASP A 23 -3.40 22.31 -5.36
C ASP A 23 -3.38 20.77 -5.39
N TRP A 24 -2.80 20.18 -4.38
CA TRP A 24 -2.80 18.73 -4.09
C TRP A 24 -3.57 18.47 -2.79
N PRO A 25 -4.90 18.69 -2.76
CA PRO A 25 -5.65 18.95 -1.53
C PRO A 25 -6.05 17.68 -0.78
N ARG A 26 -5.73 16.50 -1.28
CA ARG A 26 -6.10 15.20 -0.70
C ARG A 26 -5.12 14.11 -1.11
N PHE A 27 -5.28 12.92 -0.54
CA PHE A 27 -4.54 11.73 -0.93
C PHE A 27 -4.59 11.52 -2.45
N ARG A 28 -3.41 11.47 -3.08
CA ARG A 28 -3.21 11.31 -4.53
C ARG A 28 -3.78 12.44 -5.40
N GLY A 29 -3.81 13.66 -4.87
CA GLY A 29 -4.15 14.86 -5.62
C GLY A 29 -5.63 15.14 -5.85
N PRO A 30 -5.98 16.10 -6.68
CA PRO A 30 -7.34 16.66 -6.78
C PRO A 30 -8.41 15.61 -7.08
N LYS A 31 -8.09 14.68 -7.97
CA LYS A 31 -8.99 13.58 -8.39
C LYS A 31 -8.72 12.26 -7.68
N GLY A 32 -7.76 12.22 -6.74
CA GLY A 32 -7.32 10.97 -6.11
C GLY A 32 -6.65 9.99 -7.08
N SER A 33 -6.24 10.45 -8.25
CA SER A 33 -5.71 9.63 -9.35
C SER A 33 -4.20 9.38 -9.25
N GLY A 34 -3.46 10.23 -8.53
CA GLY A 34 -1.99 10.25 -8.52
C GLY A 34 -1.38 10.91 -9.76
N VAL A 35 -2.18 11.64 -10.54
CA VAL A 35 -1.74 12.31 -11.77
C VAL A 35 -1.87 13.82 -11.59
N ALA A 36 -0.77 14.54 -11.79
CA ALA A 36 -0.76 15.99 -11.81
C ALA A 36 -1.33 16.51 -13.13
N SER A 37 -1.92 17.71 -13.12
CA SER A 37 -2.45 18.34 -14.33
C SER A 37 -1.37 18.65 -15.35
N GLY A 38 -1.74 18.77 -16.62
CA GLY A 38 -0.81 19.07 -17.70
C GLY A 38 -0.10 20.42 -17.51
N GLY A 39 1.15 20.49 -17.95
CA GLY A 39 1.98 21.70 -17.89
C GLY A 39 2.80 21.87 -16.61
N ILE A 40 2.64 20.97 -15.61
CA ILE A 40 3.50 20.93 -14.44
C ILE A 40 4.76 20.14 -14.76
N ALA A 41 5.92 20.68 -14.36
CA ALA A 41 7.21 20.00 -14.45
C ALA A 41 7.93 20.09 -13.11
N VAL A 42 8.44 18.96 -12.66
CA VAL A 42 9.29 18.84 -11.47
C VAL A 42 10.64 18.26 -11.88
N PRO A 43 11.72 18.48 -11.10
CA PRO A 43 13.02 17.91 -11.42
C PRO A 43 12.93 16.39 -11.61
N SER A 44 13.67 15.87 -12.57
CA SER A 44 13.87 14.43 -12.72
C SER A 44 15.08 13.91 -11.94
N SER A 45 15.96 14.81 -11.49
CA SER A 45 17.17 14.47 -10.76
C SER A 45 17.39 15.40 -9.57
N TRP A 46 17.75 14.82 -8.43
CA TRP A 46 18.13 15.53 -7.21
C TRP A 46 18.98 14.67 -6.29
N SER A 47 19.61 15.33 -5.33
CA SER A 47 20.37 14.70 -4.26
C SER A 47 20.20 15.51 -2.97
N PRO A 48 20.75 15.08 -1.82
CA PRO A 48 20.78 15.91 -0.61
C PRO A 48 21.44 17.28 -0.79
N LYS A 49 22.18 17.49 -1.89
CA LYS A 49 22.94 18.70 -2.18
C LYS A 49 22.46 19.43 -3.44
N ALA A 50 21.56 18.87 -4.21
CA ALA A 50 21.09 19.44 -5.48
C ALA A 50 19.56 19.38 -5.60
N ASN A 51 18.92 20.44 -6.05
CA ASN A 51 17.48 20.56 -6.26
C ASN A 51 16.63 20.35 -4.98
N LEU A 52 17.23 20.33 -3.79
CA LEU A 52 16.55 20.32 -2.51
C LEU A 52 16.26 21.77 -2.08
N SER A 53 15.01 22.18 -2.16
CA SER A 53 14.61 23.55 -1.81
C SER A 53 14.63 23.79 -0.31
N TRP A 54 14.08 22.84 0.45
CA TRP A 54 14.05 22.90 1.90
C TRP A 54 13.78 21.52 2.53
N LYS A 55 14.13 21.43 3.81
CA LYS A 55 13.88 20.30 4.71
C LYS A 55 13.26 20.85 5.99
N ALA A 56 12.11 20.32 6.40
CA ALA A 56 11.39 20.72 7.62
C ALA A 56 11.30 19.54 8.58
N GLU A 57 11.69 19.76 9.84
CA GLU A 57 11.58 18.74 10.89
C GLU A 57 10.12 18.54 11.31
N LEU A 58 9.73 17.28 11.49
CA LEU A 58 8.41 16.88 11.96
C LEU A 58 8.45 16.45 13.44
N PRO A 59 7.36 16.61 14.20
CA PRO A 59 7.32 16.26 15.64
C PRO A 59 7.43 14.75 15.89
N GLY A 60 7.34 13.95 14.83
CA GLY A 60 7.45 12.51 14.91
C GLY A 60 6.99 11.79 13.63
N PRO A 61 6.98 10.47 13.65
CA PRO A 61 6.63 9.67 12.48
C PRO A 61 5.15 9.74 12.11
N GLY A 62 4.81 9.07 11.01
CA GLY A 62 3.48 8.87 10.48
C GLY A 62 3.57 8.35 9.05
N ALA A 63 2.47 7.85 8.51
CA ALA A 63 2.38 7.31 7.16
C ALA A 63 1.50 8.15 6.22
N SER A 64 0.89 9.24 6.69
CA SER A 64 0.08 10.12 5.84
C SER A 64 0.91 10.71 4.71
N SER A 65 0.30 10.89 3.56
CA SER A 65 0.88 11.69 2.47
C SER A 65 0.80 13.18 2.79
N PRO A 66 1.74 14.01 2.34
CA PRO A 66 1.55 15.45 2.36
C PRO A 66 0.41 15.87 1.42
N ILE A 67 -0.31 16.91 1.77
CA ILE A 67 -1.20 17.66 0.87
C ILE A 67 -0.71 19.10 0.77
N VAL A 68 -1.00 19.76 -0.35
CA VAL A 68 -0.60 21.14 -0.60
C VAL A 68 -1.80 21.95 -1.08
N VAL A 69 -2.05 23.09 -0.45
CA VAL A 69 -3.09 24.05 -0.84
C VAL A 69 -2.52 25.46 -0.77
N GLY A 70 -2.49 26.14 -1.89
CA GLY A 70 -1.81 27.42 -2.03
C GLY A 70 -0.33 27.32 -1.61
N ASN A 71 0.08 28.11 -0.63
CA ASN A 71 1.45 28.11 -0.10
C ASN A 71 1.60 27.29 1.21
N LYS A 72 0.70 26.36 1.48
CA LYS A 72 0.70 25.59 2.73
C LYS A 72 0.73 24.08 2.43
N ALA A 73 1.66 23.36 3.07
CA ALA A 73 1.68 21.91 3.09
C ALA A 73 1.19 21.39 4.45
N PHE A 74 0.39 20.33 4.43
CA PHE A 74 -0.13 19.73 5.66
C PHE A 74 0.20 18.25 5.70
N VAL A 75 0.52 17.76 6.91
CA VAL A 75 0.83 16.35 7.16
C VAL A 75 0.42 15.98 8.58
N THR A 76 0.01 14.72 8.80
CA THR A 76 -0.26 14.19 10.13
C THR A 76 0.95 13.43 10.66
N CYS A 77 1.22 13.57 11.96
CA CYS A 77 2.29 12.89 12.68
C CYS A 77 1.79 12.38 14.03
N TYR A 78 2.61 11.65 14.77
CA TYR A 78 2.35 11.30 16.16
C TYR A 78 3.65 11.33 16.99
N SER A 79 3.52 11.46 18.30
CA SER A 79 4.63 11.44 19.25
C SER A 79 4.22 10.88 20.61
N GLY A 80 5.17 10.76 21.52
CA GLY A 80 4.95 10.39 22.92
C GLY A 80 4.81 8.89 23.20
N TYR A 81 4.39 8.09 22.19
CA TYR A 81 4.24 6.65 22.29
C TYR A 81 4.49 5.96 20.96
N GLY A 82 5.04 4.75 20.99
CA GLY A 82 5.17 3.91 19.79
C GLY A 82 6.20 4.40 18.78
N LEU A 83 7.27 5.06 19.23
CA LEU A 83 8.35 5.54 18.38
C LEU A 83 9.33 4.42 18.02
N THR A 84 9.55 3.45 18.93
CA THR A 84 10.32 2.23 18.71
C THR A 84 9.58 1.03 19.31
N GLN A 85 9.88 -0.17 18.81
CA GLN A 85 9.29 -1.41 19.33
C GLN A 85 9.93 -1.83 20.66
N GLU A 86 11.22 -1.55 20.82
CA GLU A 86 11.99 -1.95 21.99
C GLU A 86 11.55 -1.16 23.25
N ASN A 87 11.16 0.09 23.05
CA ASN A 87 10.67 0.94 24.12
C ASN A 87 9.56 1.86 23.60
N PRO A 88 8.32 1.37 23.52
CA PRO A 88 7.22 2.16 22.99
C PRO A 88 6.78 3.31 23.93
N GLY A 89 7.11 3.27 25.20
CA GLY A 89 6.67 4.25 26.21
C GLY A 89 5.27 3.94 26.78
N GLU A 90 4.67 4.95 27.39
CA GLU A 90 3.32 4.87 27.98
C GLU A 90 2.29 5.37 26.97
N ILE A 91 1.25 4.59 26.72
CA ILE A 91 0.24 4.84 25.67
C ILE A 91 -0.57 6.13 25.94
N GLU A 92 -0.70 6.54 27.19
CA GLU A 92 -1.33 7.77 27.64
C GLU A 92 -0.63 9.02 27.11
N ASN A 93 0.65 8.89 26.74
CA ASN A 93 1.46 9.97 26.18
C ASN A 93 1.30 10.11 24.65
N LEU A 94 0.51 9.26 24.02
CA LEU A 94 0.27 9.34 22.58
C LEU A 94 -0.45 10.65 22.21
N ILE A 95 0.21 11.43 21.38
CA ILE A 95 -0.33 12.67 20.81
C ILE A 95 -0.27 12.56 19.29
N ARG A 96 -1.36 12.90 18.62
CA ARG A 96 -1.43 13.05 17.17
C ARG A 96 -1.32 14.53 16.81
N HIS A 97 -0.67 14.82 15.69
CA HIS A 97 -0.39 16.18 15.25
C HIS A 97 -0.90 16.41 13.83
N LEU A 98 -1.50 17.57 13.59
CA LEU A 98 -1.62 18.14 12.25
C LEU A 98 -0.60 19.27 12.15
N VAL A 99 0.33 19.16 11.21
CA VAL A 99 1.43 20.12 11.01
C VAL A 99 1.21 20.87 9.71
N CYS A 100 1.34 22.19 9.74
CA CYS A 100 1.32 23.07 8.57
C CYS A 100 2.71 23.68 8.37
N VAL A 101 3.18 23.60 7.11
CA VAL A 101 4.50 24.10 6.70
C VAL A 101 4.32 25.07 5.53
N ASP A 102 5.06 26.15 5.52
CA ASP A 102 5.15 27.12 4.42
C ASP A 102 5.89 26.49 3.24
N MET A 103 5.26 26.46 2.06
CA MET A 103 5.79 25.83 0.86
C MET A 103 6.97 26.58 0.21
N THR A 104 7.17 27.85 0.57
CA THR A 104 8.29 28.65 0.05
C THR A 104 9.55 28.42 0.87
N THR A 105 9.39 28.38 2.21
CA THR A 105 10.53 28.41 3.14
C THR A 105 10.78 27.10 3.89
N GLY A 106 9.82 26.18 3.90
CA GLY A 106 9.87 24.97 4.75
C GLY A 106 9.66 25.24 6.23
N LYS A 107 9.34 26.47 6.64
CA LYS A 107 9.11 26.79 8.06
C LYS A 107 7.77 26.26 8.52
N LYS A 108 7.75 25.64 9.70
CA LYS A 108 6.50 25.27 10.37
C LYS A 108 5.72 26.54 10.70
N LEU A 109 4.51 26.68 10.15
CA LEU A 109 3.60 27.78 10.42
C LEU A 109 2.85 27.56 11.71
N TRP A 110 2.31 26.36 11.88
CA TRP A 110 1.59 25.94 13.08
C TRP A 110 1.54 24.44 13.21
N GLN A 111 1.16 23.98 14.38
CA GLN A 111 0.92 22.58 14.71
C GLN A 111 -0.29 22.52 15.64
N GLN A 112 -1.18 21.57 15.41
CA GLN A 112 -2.31 21.28 16.28
C GLN A 112 -2.17 19.87 16.85
N ASP A 113 -2.34 19.76 18.16
CA ASP A 113 -2.15 18.54 18.91
C ASP A 113 -3.50 17.95 19.31
N VAL A 114 -3.66 16.66 19.12
CA VAL A 114 -4.84 15.89 19.50
C VAL A 114 -4.41 14.70 20.36
N LYS A 115 -4.83 14.70 21.62
CA LYS A 115 -4.60 13.57 22.53
C LYS A 115 -5.28 12.32 22.01
N ALA A 116 -4.67 11.16 22.25
CA ALA A 116 -5.28 9.88 21.92
C ALA A 116 -6.56 9.66 22.74
N ALA A 117 -7.60 9.15 22.10
CA ALA A 117 -8.76 8.60 22.79
C ALA A 117 -8.42 7.17 23.25
N LEU A 118 -8.52 6.93 24.55
CA LEU A 118 -8.23 5.63 25.13
C LEU A 118 -9.50 4.78 25.28
N PRO A 119 -9.40 3.43 25.18
CA PRO A 119 -8.19 2.65 24.98
C PRO A 119 -7.73 2.65 23.51
N GLU A 120 -6.43 2.86 23.30
CA GLU A 120 -5.81 2.78 21.98
C GLU A 120 -5.19 1.39 21.77
N ASP A 121 -4.97 0.97 20.51
CA ASP A 121 -4.29 -0.26 20.21
C ASP A 121 -2.80 -0.19 20.52
N PRO A 122 -2.22 -1.18 21.22
CA PRO A 122 -0.83 -1.12 21.64
C PRO A 122 0.14 -1.20 20.47
N TYR A 123 1.29 -0.52 20.58
CA TYR A 123 2.38 -0.57 19.59
C TYR A 123 3.09 -1.93 19.63
N SER A 124 2.43 -2.94 19.11
CA SER A 124 2.90 -4.33 19.14
C SER A 124 2.49 -5.09 17.87
N GLY A 125 3.14 -6.24 17.63
CA GLY A 125 2.85 -7.06 16.46
C GLY A 125 3.38 -6.44 15.17
N ILE A 126 2.67 -6.61 14.07
CA ILE A 126 3.05 -6.18 12.73
C ILE A 126 2.17 -5.07 12.16
N GLY A 127 1.02 -4.79 12.74
CA GLY A 127 0.05 -3.84 12.22
C GLY A 127 0.45 -2.39 12.49
N VAL A 128 0.11 -1.89 13.66
CA VAL A 128 0.40 -0.51 14.07
C VAL A 128 1.90 -0.19 13.99
N THR A 129 2.78 -1.14 14.29
CA THR A 129 4.23 -0.94 14.19
C THR A 129 4.74 -0.70 12.76
N ALA A 130 3.96 -1.10 11.76
CA ALA A 130 4.33 -0.89 10.36
C ALA A 130 4.02 0.51 9.83
N HIS A 131 3.02 1.20 10.38
CA HIS A 131 2.57 2.50 9.86
C HIS A 131 2.28 3.57 10.94
N GLY A 132 2.28 3.19 12.23
CA GLY A 132 2.07 4.09 13.36
C GLY A 132 0.62 4.59 13.50
N TYR A 133 0.45 5.69 14.24
CA TYR A 133 -0.86 6.22 14.64
C TYR A 133 -1.32 7.43 13.83
N ALA A 134 -0.66 7.75 12.70
CA ALA A 134 -0.98 8.89 11.83
C ALA A 134 -0.86 8.49 10.36
N SER A 135 -1.77 7.63 9.90
CA SER A 135 -1.75 7.06 8.53
C SER A 135 -2.68 7.78 7.57
N HIS A 136 -3.78 8.33 8.07
CA HIS A 136 -4.75 9.02 7.24
C HIS A 136 -4.19 10.33 6.71
N THR A 137 -4.21 10.49 5.39
CA THR A 137 -3.87 11.75 4.73
C THR A 137 -5.01 12.74 4.92
N PRO A 138 -4.76 13.96 5.40
CA PRO A 138 -5.81 14.96 5.54
C PRO A 138 -6.40 15.36 4.17
N VAL A 139 -7.59 15.97 4.19
CA VAL A 139 -8.22 16.58 3.01
C VAL A 139 -8.50 18.06 3.28
N CYS A 140 -8.36 18.90 2.26
CA CYS A 140 -8.61 20.34 2.35
C CYS A 140 -9.55 20.78 1.24
N ASP A 141 -10.57 21.56 1.58
CA ASP A 141 -11.55 22.12 0.63
C ASP A 141 -11.19 23.54 0.13
N GLY A 142 -9.94 23.95 0.36
CA GLY A 142 -9.45 25.30 0.02
C GLY A 142 -9.69 26.34 1.13
N LYS A 143 -10.46 26.00 2.16
CA LYS A 143 -10.76 26.86 3.31
C LYS A 143 -10.43 26.20 4.63
N ASN A 144 -10.75 24.91 4.76
CA ASN A 144 -10.60 24.12 5.97
C ASN A 144 -9.85 22.83 5.68
N VAL A 145 -9.12 22.34 6.68
CA VAL A 145 -8.40 21.06 6.66
C VAL A 145 -9.10 20.10 7.60
N TYR A 146 -9.38 18.90 7.11
CA TYR A 146 -10.03 17.84 7.86
C TYR A 146 -9.05 16.68 8.04
N ALA A 147 -8.74 16.36 9.28
CA ALA A 147 -7.83 15.28 9.64
C ALA A 147 -8.59 14.18 10.40
N PHE A 148 -8.43 12.94 9.95
CA PHE A 148 -8.96 11.77 10.64
C PHE A 148 -7.84 11.11 11.45
N PHE A 149 -8.07 10.92 12.74
CA PHE A 149 -7.11 10.41 13.70
C PHE A 149 -7.56 9.10 14.36
N GLY A 150 -8.18 8.22 13.57
CA GLY A 150 -8.66 6.93 14.07
C GLY A 150 -9.64 7.11 15.24
N LYS A 151 -9.38 6.44 16.36
CA LYS A 151 -10.24 6.50 17.56
C LYS A 151 -10.39 7.92 18.15
N SER A 152 -9.43 8.82 17.89
CA SER A 152 -9.56 10.23 18.28
C SER A 152 -10.50 11.04 17.39
N GLY A 153 -11.12 10.42 16.38
CA GLY A 153 -12.14 11.01 15.54
C GLY A 153 -11.61 11.93 14.43
N VAL A 154 -12.52 12.73 13.89
CA VAL A 154 -12.27 13.68 12.81
C VAL A 154 -12.21 15.08 13.38
N HIS A 155 -11.19 15.83 12.99
CA HIS A 155 -10.96 17.20 13.44
C HIS A 155 -10.90 18.13 12.23
N ALA A 156 -11.57 19.28 12.33
CA ALA A 156 -11.51 20.35 11.33
C ALA A 156 -10.78 21.56 11.89
N PHE A 157 -9.95 22.14 11.04
CA PHE A 157 -9.21 23.37 11.31
C PHE A 157 -9.33 24.32 10.11
N ASP A 158 -9.28 25.62 10.34
CA ASP A 158 -9.06 26.55 9.23
C ASP A 158 -7.59 26.51 8.75
N LEU A 159 -7.28 27.22 7.68
CA LEU A 159 -5.92 27.23 7.11
C LEU A 159 -4.88 27.89 8.05
N ASP A 160 -5.31 28.62 9.08
CA ASP A 160 -4.45 29.26 10.08
C ASP A 160 -4.31 28.43 11.36
N GLY A 161 -4.90 27.22 11.35
CA GLY A 161 -4.78 26.23 12.41
C GLY A 161 -5.81 26.37 13.53
N LYS A 162 -6.78 27.29 13.44
CA LYS A 162 -7.84 27.39 14.44
C LYS A 162 -8.76 26.17 14.34
N LYS A 163 -8.93 25.47 15.45
CA LYS A 163 -9.87 24.34 15.53
C LYS A 163 -11.30 24.83 15.36
N LEU A 164 -12.04 24.21 14.46
CA LEU A 164 -13.44 24.52 14.17
C LEU A 164 -14.38 23.56 14.90
N TRP A 165 -14.13 22.26 14.75
CA TRP A 165 -14.92 21.20 15.41
C TRP A 165 -14.12 19.90 15.51
N ALA A 166 -14.67 18.95 16.28
CA ALA A 166 -14.26 17.56 16.32
C ALA A 166 -15.49 16.68 16.37
N ALA A 167 -15.41 15.50 15.75
CA ALA A 167 -16.49 14.50 15.70
C ALA A 167 -15.92 13.11 15.95
N GLU A 168 -16.55 12.35 16.83
CA GLU A 168 -16.25 10.96 17.09
C GLU A 168 -16.90 10.09 16.01
N VAL A 169 -16.20 9.04 15.56
CA VAL A 169 -16.69 8.10 14.56
C VAL A 169 -16.68 6.64 15.04
N GLY A 170 -16.22 6.41 16.25
CA GLY A 170 -16.10 5.12 16.92
C GLY A 170 -14.75 4.98 17.61
N ASN A 171 -14.62 3.97 18.48
CA ASN A 171 -13.43 3.70 19.28
C ASN A 171 -13.11 2.21 19.41
N GLU A 172 -13.68 1.39 18.51
CA GLU A 172 -13.42 -0.04 18.45
C GLU A 172 -12.03 -0.33 17.85
N SER A 173 -11.66 -1.59 17.83
CA SER A 173 -10.44 -2.10 17.19
C SER A 173 -10.83 -3.17 16.19
N ASP A 174 -10.13 -3.22 15.06
CA ASP A 174 -10.22 -4.37 14.18
C ASP A 174 -9.60 -5.62 14.84
N PRO A 175 -10.03 -6.84 14.43
CA PRO A 175 -9.53 -8.08 15.03
C PRO A 175 -8.01 -8.26 14.94
N THR A 176 -7.37 -7.65 13.94
CA THR A 176 -5.92 -7.74 13.73
C THR A 176 -5.15 -6.64 14.47
N LYS A 177 -5.84 -5.63 15.00
CA LYS A 177 -5.27 -4.44 15.66
C LYS A 177 -4.30 -3.68 14.77
N TRP A 178 -4.62 -3.60 13.47
CA TRP A 178 -3.84 -2.80 12.52
C TRP A 178 -4.32 -1.35 12.45
N GLY A 179 -5.54 -1.09 12.94
CA GLY A 179 -6.19 0.20 12.81
C GLY A 179 -6.64 0.48 11.38
N SER A 180 -7.11 1.70 11.14
CA SER A 180 -7.55 2.17 9.83
C SER A 180 -6.50 3.06 9.16
N SER A 181 -6.56 3.19 7.82
CA SER A 181 -5.71 4.10 7.05
C SER A 181 -6.41 4.74 5.86
N SER A 182 -7.68 4.40 5.61
CA SER A 182 -8.49 5.03 4.57
C SER A 182 -8.63 6.52 4.82
N SER A 183 -8.13 7.33 3.90
CA SER A 183 -8.12 8.80 4.06
C SER A 183 -9.51 9.40 3.87
N PRO A 184 -9.88 10.48 4.59
CA PRO A 184 -11.12 11.18 4.37
C PRO A 184 -11.18 11.77 2.95
N ILE A 185 -12.40 11.84 2.43
CA ILE A 185 -12.68 12.50 1.15
C ILE A 185 -13.81 13.52 1.32
N GLU A 186 -13.83 14.53 0.47
CA GLU A 186 -14.92 15.50 0.47
C GLU A 186 -15.93 15.23 -0.63
N TYR A 187 -17.19 15.50 -0.33
CA TYR A 187 -18.27 15.46 -1.29
C TYR A 187 -19.32 16.52 -0.94
N LYS A 188 -19.52 17.52 -1.80
CA LYS A 188 -20.42 18.65 -1.56
C LYS A 188 -20.13 19.35 -0.23
N ASN A 189 -21.10 19.36 0.69
CA ASN A 189 -20.96 19.92 2.04
C ASN A 189 -20.50 18.88 3.09
N MET A 190 -20.01 17.71 2.69
CA MET A 190 -19.64 16.62 3.58
C MET A 190 -18.15 16.26 3.50
N VAL A 191 -17.63 15.78 4.63
CA VAL A 191 -16.44 14.94 4.72
C VAL A 191 -16.92 13.52 4.97
N ILE A 192 -16.51 12.58 4.11
CA ILE A 192 -16.83 11.17 4.23
C ILE A 192 -15.59 10.43 4.75
N VAL A 193 -15.77 9.66 5.81
CA VAL A 193 -14.72 8.84 6.45
C VAL A 193 -15.12 7.38 6.44
N THR A 194 -14.13 6.52 6.19
CA THR A 194 -14.29 5.07 6.37
C THR A 194 -13.65 4.69 7.70
N ALA A 195 -14.47 4.62 8.75
CA ALA A 195 -14.07 4.22 10.10
C ALA A 195 -14.06 2.69 10.20
N SER A 196 -13.18 2.05 9.41
CA SER A 196 -13.17 0.60 9.20
C SER A 196 -12.82 -0.18 10.47
N ALA A 197 -11.88 0.31 11.27
CA ALA A 197 -11.49 -0.28 12.55
C ALA A 197 -12.34 0.26 13.70
N GLU A 198 -12.64 1.55 13.69
CA GLU A 198 -13.23 2.29 14.81
C GLU A 198 -14.72 1.98 15.03
N SER A 199 -15.45 1.62 13.98
CA SER A 199 -16.89 1.30 14.09
C SER A 199 -17.42 0.45 12.93
N GLN A 200 -16.57 -0.08 12.07
CA GLN A 200 -16.96 -0.79 10.84
C GLN A 200 -18.05 -0.03 10.06
N SER A 201 -17.88 1.30 9.95
CA SER A 201 -18.85 2.19 9.34
C SER A 201 -18.21 3.13 8.32
N ILE A 202 -19.04 3.59 7.39
CA ILE A 202 -18.76 4.76 6.56
C ILE A 202 -19.64 5.88 7.10
N VAL A 203 -19.05 7.05 7.32
CA VAL A 203 -19.71 8.17 8.01
C VAL A 203 -19.59 9.43 7.16
N GLY A 204 -20.71 10.09 6.90
CA GLY A 204 -20.78 11.42 6.29
C GLY A 204 -20.96 12.50 7.36
N LEU A 205 -20.00 13.40 7.48
CA LEU A 205 -20.01 14.53 8.43
C LEU A 205 -20.21 15.85 7.69
N ASP A 206 -21.02 16.74 8.22
CA ASP A 206 -21.19 18.09 7.72
C ASP A 206 -19.87 18.89 7.87
N LYS A 207 -19.37 19.47 6.79
CA LYS A 207 -18.09 20.20 6.77
C LYS A 207 -18.05 21.41 7.71
N ALA A 208 -19.18 22.07 7.89
CA ALA A 208 -19.24 23.30 8.69
C ALA A 208 -19.31 23.03 10.20
N THR A 209 -19.94 21.92 10.59
CA THR A 209 -20.30 21.68 12.00
C THR A 209 -19.72 20.41 12.60
N GLY A 210 -19.27 19.47 11.76
CA GLY A 210 -18.88 18.12 12.18
C GLY A 210 -20.04 17.20 12.54
N LYS A 211 -21.30 17.68 12.39
CA LYS A 211 -22.48 16.87 12.69
C LYS A 211 -22.55 15.68 11.74
N GLU A 212 -22.82 14.49 12.28
CA GLU A 212 -23.10 13.31 11.48
C GLU A 212 -24.40 13.51 10.69
N LEU A 213 -24.31 13.41 9.36
CA LEU A 213 -25.44 13.50 8.44
C LEU A 213 -26.00 12.12 8.15
N TRP A 214 -25.11 11.13 8.03
CA TRP A 214 -25.49 9.73 7.87
C TRP A 214 -24.34 8.81 8.32
N ARG A 215 -24.72 7.60 8.71
CA ARG A 215 -23.82 6.50 9.02
C ARG A 215 -24.33 5.25 8.32
N GLN A 216 -23.41 4.51 7.73
CA GLN A 216 -23.72 3.22 7.15
C GLN A 216 -22.80 2.17 7.75
N GLU A 217 -23.33 1.34 8.61
CA GLU A 217 -22.61 0.19 9.17
C GLU A 217 -22.47 -0.92 8.15
N ALA A 218 -21.33 -1.55 8.11
CA ALA A 218 -21.03 -2.68 7.23
C ALA A 218 -19.94 -3.55 7.84
N LYS A 219 -20.34 -4.67 8.41
CA LYS A 219 -19.39 -5.67 8.93
C LYS A 219 -18.54 -6.20 7.79
N GLY A 220 -17.22 -6.29 8.02
CA GLY A 220 -16.25 -6.70 7.01
C GLY A 220 -15.52 -5.54 6.35
N LEU A 221 -15.70 -4.30 6.82
CA LEU A 221 -14.83 -3.18 6.49
C LEU A 221 -13.47 -3.27 7.20
N ASP A 222 -13.31 -4.09 8.22
CA ASP A 222 -12.10 -4.31 9.00
C ASP A 222 -10.89 -4.81 8.17
N GLY A 223 -11.13 -5.36 6.99
CA GLY A 223 -10.09 -5.75 6.01
C GLY A 223 -9.83 -4.72 4.91
N MET A 224 -10.28 -3.47 5.09
CA MET A 224 -10.19 -2.42 4.08
C MET A 224 -9.37 -1.21 4.56
N TRP A 225 -8.30 -0.92 3.83
CA TRP A 225 -7.43 0.25 4.06
C TRP A 225 -7.39 1.24 2.90
N GLY A 226 -7.87 0.85 1.72
CA GLY A 226 -7.92 1.70 0.54
C GLY A 226 -8.88 2.88 0.71
N THR A 227 -8.51 4.03 0.16
CA THR A 227 -9.36 5.22 0.14
C THR A 227 -10.40 5.11 -0.97
N PRO A 228 -11.69 5.35 -0.70
CA PRO A 228 -12.74 5.37 -1.71
C PRO A 228 -12.54 6.47 -2.76
N SER A 229 -13.17 6.29 -3.92
CA SER A 229 -13.23 7.31 -4.97
C SER A 229 -14.65 7.70 -5.31
N LEU A 230 -14.85 8.97 -5.64
CA LEU A 230 -16.09 9.47 -6.21
C LEU A 230 -16.05 9.30 -7.73
N VAL A 231 -16.96 8.51 -8.26
CA VAL A 231 -17.05 8.18 -9.69
C VAL A 231 -18.30 8.82 -10.27
N LYS A 232 -18.12 9.75 -11.19
CA LYS A 232 -19.24 10.36 -11.92
C LYS A 232 -19.80 9.34 -12.92
N ILE A 233 -21.05 8.97 -12.75
CA ILE A 233 -21.76 8.02 -13.61
C ILE A 233 -22.42 8.76 -14.78
N ASP A 234 -23.14 9.83 -14.45
CA ASP A 234 -23.76 10.77 -15.36
C ASP A 234 -23.84 12.18 -14.72
N ASP A 235 -24.60 13.10 -15.28
CA ASP A 235 -24.69 14.47 -14.78
C ASP A 235 -25.39 14.57 -13.42
N ASP A 236 -26.30 13.67 -13.12
CA ASP A 236 -27.10 13.68 -11.89
C ASP A 236 -26.57 12.68 -10.84
N ARG A 237 -25.74 11.73 -11.27
CA ARG A 237 -25.30 10.61 -10.42
C ARG A 237 -23.79 10.54 -10.25
N THR A 238 -23.38 10.58 -9.01
CA THR A 238 -22.03 10.21 -8.55
C THR A 238 -22.15 9.04 -7.58
N ASP A 239 -21.30 8.04 -7.74
CA ASP A 239 -21.20 6.89 -6.82
C ASP A 239 -19.90 6.99 -6.01
N LEU A 240 -19.97 6.65 -4.73
CA LEU A 240 -18.82 6.41 -3.86
C LEU A 240 -18.39 4.97 -4.06
N VAL A 241 -17.26 4.75 -4.72
CA VAL A 241 -16.79 3.41 -5.06
C VAL A 241 -15.61 3.01 -4.20
N MET A 242 -15.64 1.80 -3.67
CA MET A 242 -14.61 1.24 -2.80
C MET A 242 -14.37 -0.24 -3.09
N CYS A 243 -13.15 -0.69 -2.87
CA CYS A 243 -12.80 -2.11 -2.91
C CYS A 243 -12.77 -2.63 -1.48
N VAL A 244 -13.62 -3.59 -1.18
CA VAL A 244 -13.64 -4.32 0.08
C VAL A 244 -13.17 -5.76 -0.14
N ALA A 245 -13.12 -6.56 0.92
CA ALA A 245 -12.77 -7.97 0.77
C ALA A 245 -13.68 -8.65 -0.26
N LYS A 246 -13.10 -9.14 -1.36
CA LYS A 246 -13.77 -9.89 -2.43
C LYS A 246 -14.84 -9.14 -3.25
N GLU A 247 -15.09 -7.86 -2.99
CA GLU A 247 -16.14 -7.11 -3.66
C GLU A 247 -15.74 -5.67 -3.98
N LEU A 248 -16.33 -5.11 -5.02
CA LEU A 248 -16.40 -3.67 -5.27
C LEU A 248 -17.81 -3.20 -4.89
N TRP A 249 -17.89 -2.13 -4.12
CA TRP A 249 -19.14 -1.50 -3.74
C TRP A 249 -19.29 -0.12 -4.36
N GLY A 250 -20.45 0.17 -4.91
CA GLY A 250 -20.86 1.50 -5.32
C GLY A 250 -22.01 1.98 -4.45
N LEU A 251 -21.76 3.04 -3.69
CA LEU A 251 -22.67 3.61 -2.71
C LEU A 251 -23.17 4.97 -3.16
N ASN A 252 -24.32 5.37 -2.66
CA ASN A 252 -24.82 6.74 -2.77
C ASN A 252 -24.05 7.64 -1.77
N PRO A 253 -23.23 8.59 -2.21
CA PRO A 253 -22.45 9.42 -1.30
C PRO A 253 -23.32 10.38 -0.46
N ASN A 254 -24.60 10.58 -0.80
CA ASN A 254 -25.51 11.45 -0.03
C ASN A 254 -26.08 10.77 1.22
N ASN A 255 -26.10 9.42 1.29
CA ASN A 255 -26.72 8.67 2.39
C ASN A 255 -26.01 7.36 2.75
N GLY A 256 -24.91 7.01 2.08
CA GLY A 256 -24.12 5.79 2.30
C GLY A 256 -24.76 4.48 1.83
N LYS A 257 -26.00 4.49 1.32
CA LYS A 257 -26.69 3.27 0.91
C LYS A 257 -26.07 2.65 -0.33
N MET A 258 -26.07 1.31 -0.37
CA MET A 258 -25.53 0.58 -1.51
C MET A 258 -26.44 0.71 -2.73
N ARG A 259 -25.85 1.03 -3.87
CA ARG A 259 -26.51 1.04 -5.17
C ARG A 259 -26.22 -0.23 -5.96
N TRP A 260 -24.95 -0.60 -6.00
CA TRP A 260 -24.50 -1.78 -6.73
C TRP A 260 -23.28 -2.43 -6.07
N MET A 261 -23.03 -3.66 -6.42
CA MET A 261 -21.80 -4.38 -6.07
C MET A 261 -21.37 -5.27 -7.23
N ALA A 262 -20.08 -5.52 -7.31
CA ALA A 262 -19.47 -6.50 -8.20
C ALA A 262 -18.52 -7.42 -7.43
N ASP A 263 -18.48 -8.71 -7.81
CA ASP A 263 -17.52 -9.65 -7.25
C ASP A 263 -16.11 -9.24 -7.71
N ALA A 264 -15.21 -9.04 -6.77
CA ALA A 264 -13.80 -8.79 -7.04
C ALA A 264 -12.96 -10.06 -6.89
N THR A 265 -11.72 -10.01 -7.37
CA THR A 265 -10.84 -11.16 -7.32
C THR A 265 -10.36 -11.45 -5.90
N GLY A 266 -10.76 -12.55 -5.36
CA GLY A 266 -10.33 -13.41 -4.27
C GLY A 266 -9.62 -12.94 -2.99
N ALA A 267 -9.11 -11.71 -2.89
CA ALA A 267 -8.38 -11.28 -1.70
C ALA A 267 -9.32 -11.02 -0.51
N ALA A 268 -8.93 -11.52 0.67
CA ALA A 268 -9.65 -11.27 1.91
C ALA A 268 -9.43 -9.85 2.46
N GLN A 269 -8.46 -9.11 1.90
CA GLN A 269 -8.05 -7.78 2.36
C GLN A 269 -7.80 -6.86 1.16
N SER A 270 -8.18 -5.59 1.29
CA SER A 270 -7.98 -4.56 0.28
C SER A 270 -7.14 -3.41 0.83
N TYR A 271 -5.93 -3.25 0.31
CA TYR A 271 -5.00 -2.19 0.72
C TYR A 271 -4.98 -1.01 -0.25
N SER A 272 -5.02 -1.31 -1.54
CA SER A 272 -4.91 -0.31 -2.60
C SER A 272 -6.22 0.42 -2.81
N SER A 273 -6.13 1.74 -3.01
CA SER A 273 -7.27 2.53 -3.49
C SER A 273 -7.59 2.19 -4.93
N ILE A 274 -8.83 2.34 -5.31
CA ILE A 274 -9.24 2.19 -6.71
C ILE A 274 -8.71 3.34 -7.56
N VAL A 275 -8.56 3.08 -8.85
CA VAL A 275 -8.24 4.06 -9.88
C VAL A 275 -9.40 4.10 -10.88
N GLN A 276 -9.64 5.23 -11.52
CA GLN A 276 -10.77 5.38 -12.43
C GLN A 276 -10.36 6.04 -13.76
N ASP A 277 -11.13 5.71 -14.79
CA ASP A 277 -11.15 6.36 -16.09
C ASP A 277 -12.61 6.59 -16.52
N GLY A 278 -13.09 7.82 -16.40
CA GLY A 278 -14.52 8.07 -16.50
C GLY A 278 -15.29 7.24 -15.49
N LYS A 279 -16.23 6.41 -15.95
CA LYS A 279 -16.97 5.46 -15.10
C LYS A 279 -16.29 4.10 -14.91
N ARG A 280 -15.22 3.80 -15.68
CA ARG A 280 -14.46 2.55 -15.49
C ARG A 280 -13.58 2.65 -14.26
N VAL A 281 -13.70 1.68 -13.37
CA VAL A 281 -12.91 1.59 -12.15
C VAL A 281 -12.01 0.35 -12.19
N PHE A 282 -10.79 0.51 -11.70
CA PHE A 282 -9.79 -0.53 -11.63
C PHE A 282 -9.44 -0.79 -10.17
N ALA A 283 -9.55 -2.04 -9.74
CA ALA A 283 -9.10 -2.47 -8.43
C ALA A 283 -7.98 -3.51 -8.59
N ILE A 284 -6.89 -3.29 -7.85
CA ILE A 284 -5.77 -4.22 -7.77
C ILE A 284 -5.75 -4.72 -6.33
N THR A 285 -6.09 -5.97 -6.16
CA THR A 285 -6.19 -6.56 -4.81
C THR A 285 -4.84 -7.12 -4.35
N GLY A 286 -4.73 -7.35 -3.04
CA GLY A 286 -3.50 -7.81 -2.42
C GLY A 286 -3.18 -9.29 -2.66
N ARG A 287 -2.40 -9.87 -1.76
CA ARG A 287 -1.93 -11.24 -1.84
C ARG A 287 -3.08 -12.25 -1.95
N GLY A 288 -3.01 -13.12 -2.95
CA GLY A 288 -4.03 -14.15 -3.24
C GLY A 288 -5.22 -13.64 -4.05
N GLY A 289 -5.21 -12.35 -4.43
CA GLY A 289 -6.19 -11.76 -5.33
C GLY A 289 -5.66 -11.58 -6.75
N GLY A 290 -6.13 -10.55 -7.43
CA GLY A 290 -5.76 -10.19 -8.80
C GLY A 290 -6.18 -8.77 -9.09
N SER A 291 -6.50 -8.50 -10.32
CA SER A 291 -6.97 -7.20 -10.80
C SER A 291 -8.33 -7.35 -11.50
N ILE A 292 -9.11 -6.28 -11.46
CA ILE A 292 -10.43 -6.24 -12.11
C ILE A 292 -10.73 -4.84 -12.61
N ALA A 293 -11.39 -4.76 -13.77
CA ALA A 293 -12.04 -3.56 -14.26
C ALA A 293 -13.56 -3.74 -14.28
N VAL A 294 -14.26 -2.73 -13.77
CA VAL A 294 -15.73 -2.71 -13.71
C VAL A 294 -16.21 -1.34 -14.20
N ASP A 295 -17.20 -1.30 -15.07
CA ASP A 295 -17.90 -0.06 -15.38
C ASP A 295 -18.89 0.24 -14.25
N ALA A 296 -18.59 1.29 -13.45
CA ALA A 296 -19.41 1.72 -12.33
C ALA A 296 -20.80 2.14 -12.79
N GLY A 297 -21.80 1.96 -11.91
CA GLY A 297 -23.19 2.25 -12.20
C GLY A 297 -24.08 1.02 -12.19
N GLY A 298 -25.32 1.18 -12.62
CA GLY A 298 -26.33 0.12 -12.50
C GLY A 298 -26.94 0.02 -11.11
N SER A 299 -27.52 -1.14 -10.77
CA SER A 299 -28.17 -1.42 -9.50
C SER A 299 -28.04 -2.91 -9.14
N GLY A 300 -27.94 -3.22 -7.86
CA GLY A 300 -27.84 -4.60 -7.38
C GLY A 300 -26.51 -5.26 -7.71
N ASN A 301 -26.49 -6.55 -8.01
CA ASN A 301 -25.27 -7.27 -8.39
C ASN A 301 -24.98 -7.10 -9.90
N VAL A 302 -23.97 -6.34 -10.20
CA VAL A 302 -23.55 -6.03 -11.57
C VAL A 302 -22.36 -6.86 -12.06
N SER A 303 -21.94 -7.89 -11.33
CA SER A 303 -20.76 -8.69 -11.67
C SER A 303 -20.79 -9.24 -13.10
N LYS A 304 -21.95 -9.67 -13.59
CA LYS A 304 -22.10 -10.28 -14.93
C LYS A 304 -22.25 -9.26 -16.05
N THR A 305 -22.75 -8.06 -15.73
CA THR A 305 -23.10 -7.05 -16.74
C THR A 305 -22.04 -5.97 -16.90
N ASN A 306 -21.31 -5.65 -15.82
CA ASN A 306 -20.43 -4.50 -15.79
C ASN A 306 -18.94 -4.86 -15.61
N THR A 307 -18.60 -6.13 -15.31
CA THR A 307 -17.19 -6.55 -15.31
C THR A 307 -16.66 -6.57 -16.74
N VAL A 308 -15.62 -5.78 -16.97
CA VAL A 308 -14.97 -5.64 -18.27
C VAL A 308 -13.93 -6.73 -18.46
N TRP A 309 -13.05 -6.88 -17.46
CA TRP A 309 -12.04 -7.92 -17.43
C TRP A 309 -11.60 -8.25 -15.99
N THR A 310 -10.97 -9.42 -15.84
CA THR A 310 -10.22 -9.83 -14.65
C THR A 310 -8.81 -10.23 -15.06
N GLY A 311 -7.82 -9.88 -14.22
CA GLY A 311 -6.41 -10.12 -14.52
C GLY A 311 -5.61 -10.59 -13.30
N GLY A 312 -4.35 -10.96 -13.54
CA GLY A 312 -3.46 -11.52 -12.53
C GLY A 312 -2.55 -10.49 -11.83
N ALA A 313 -2.61 -9.21 -12.17
CA ALA A 313 -1.79 -8.20 -11.52
C ALA A 313 -2.18 -8.04 -10.05
N THR A 314 -1.19 -7.96 -9.16
CA THR A 314 -1.39 -7.79 -7.72
C THR A 314 -0.52 -6.65 -7.20
N ALA A 315 -1.04 -5.89 -6.25
CA ALA A 315 -0.29 -4.89 -5.48
C ALA A 315 -0.03 -5.40 -4.07
N SER A 316 1.00 -4.86 -3.37
CA SER A 316 1.16 -5.10 -1.94
C SER A 316 0.34 -4.09 -1.15
N PHE A 317 0.74 -2.82 -1.17
CA PHE A 317 0.07 -1.72 -0.47
C PHE A 317 -0.16 -0.50 -1.38
N ALA A 318 0.79 -0.22 -2.27
CA ALA A 318 0.72 0.91 -3.20
C ALA A 318 -0.53 0.85 -4.08
N SER A 319 -1.21 1.96 -4.23
CA SER A 319 -2.29 2.09 -5.22
C SER A 319 -1.71 2.26 -6.61
N PRO A 320 -2.29 1.65 -7.65
CA PRO A 320 -1.82 1.84 -9.02
C PRO A 320 -2.02 3.28 -9.50
N VAL A 321 -1.29 3.69 -10.53
CA VAL A 321 -1.53 4.95 -11.23
C VAL A 321 -1.85 4.65 -12.69
N ARG A 322 -2.75 5.42 -13.27
CA ARG A 322 -3.17 5.28 -14.68
C ARG A 322 -2.65 6.44 -15.52
N HIS A 323 -2.16 6.14 -16.68
CA HIS A 323 -1.86 7.11 -17.73
C HIS A 323 -2.23 6.52 -19.08
N GLU A 324 -3.03 7.25 -19.85
CA GLU A 324 -3.59 6.78 -21.12
C GLU A 324 -4.27 5.40 -20.98
N SER A 325 -3.90 4.44 -21.80
CA SER A 325 -4.42 3.06 -21.76
C SER A 325 -3.63 2.13 -20.83
N LYS A 326 -2.81 2.65 -19.92
CA LYS A 326 -1.92 1.83 -19.09
C LYS A 326 -2.14 2.05 -17.60
N LEU A 327 -2.13 0.96 -16.83
CA LEU A 327 -2.03 0.96 -15.37
C LEU A 327 -0.62 0.57 -14.96
N TYR A 328 -0.03 1.33 -14.07
CA TYR A 328 1.29 1.09 -13.50
C TYR A 328 1.13 0.62 -12.07
N VAL A 329 1.52 -0.63 -11.82
CA VAL A 329 1.35 -1.33 -10.54
C VAL A 329 2.71 -1.67 -9.97
N VAL A 330 3.00 -1.18 -8.77
CA VAL A 330 4.27 -1.50 -8.08
C VAL A 330 4.02 -2.52 -6.97
N ALA A 331 4.80 -3.58 -6.98
CA ALA A 331 4.81 -4.58 -5.92
C ALA A 331 6.16 -5.26 -5.81
N ARG A 332 6.74 -5.31 -4.62
CA ARG A 332 7.98 -6.06 -4.31
C ARG A 332 9.15 -5.72 -5.23
N GLY A 333 9.36 -4.43 -5.50
CA GLY A 333 10.44 -3.97 -6.36
C GLY A 333 10.25 -4.31 -7.85
N ILE A 334 9.00 -4.54 -8.25
CA ILE A 334 8.61 -4.78 -9.65
C ILE A 334 7.55 -3.76 -10.04
N LEU A 335 7.75 -3.09 -11.16
CA LEU A 335 6.75 -2.28 -11.82
C LEU A 335 6.13 -3.11 -12.95
N THR A 336 4.83 -3.37 -12.84
CA THR A 336 4.03 -4.09 -13.84
C THR A 336 3.16 -3.09 -14.58
N VAL A 337 3.13 -3.18 -15.90
CA VAL A 337 2.27 -2.36 -16.76
C VAL A 337 1.13 -3.24 -17.28
N VAL A 338 -0.09 -2.79 -17.09
CA VAL A 338 -1.32 -3.51 -17.47
C VAL A 338 -2.10 -2.65 -18.45
N ASP A 339 -2.57 -3.24 -19.52
CA ASP A 339 -3.49 -2.61 -20.47
C ASP A 339 -4.86 -2.37 -19.81
N THR A 340 -5.42 -1.17 -19.92
CA THR A 340 -6.69 -0.80 -19.28
C THR A 340 -7.92 -1.40 -19.96
N GLU A 341 -7.82 -1.78 -21.23
CA GLU A 341 -8.95 -2.32 -21.98
C GLU A 341 -9.05 -3.85 -21.86
N THR A 342 -7.91 -4.53 -21.78
CA THR A 342 -7.87 -5.99 -21.79
C THR A 342 -7.50 -6.61 -20.43
N GLY A 343 -6.84 -5.85 -19.54
CA GLY A 343 -6.29 -6.35 -18.28
C GLY A 343 -5.02 -7.20 -18.47
N GLU A 344 -4.47 -7.27 -19.68
CA GLU A 344 -3.26 -8.01 -19.98
C GLU A 344 -2.02 -7.27 -19.46
N GLN A 345 -1.06 -8.04 -18.95
CA GLN A 345 0.25 -7.51 -18.61
C GLN A 345 1.06 -7.28 -19.87
N ILE A 346 1.34 -6.01 -20.20
CA ILE A 346 2.11 -5.63 -21.39
C ILE A 346 3.59 -5.42 -21.11
N ASP A 347 3.96 -5.12 -19.86
CA ASP A 347 5.38 -5.00 -19.49
C ASP A 347 5.59 -5.33 -18.00
N ARG A 348 6.84 -5.69 -17.65
CA ARG A 348 7.22 -6.02 -16.28
C ARG A 348 8.70 -5.70 -16.04
N ILE A 349 8.97 -4.68 -15.25
CA ILE A 349 10.29 -4.13 -15.05
C ILE A 349 10.71 -4.35 -13.59
N ARG A 350 11.88 -4.93 -13.36
CA ARG A 350 12.50 -4.94 -12.04
C ARG A 350 13.15 -3.58 -11.79
N LEU A 351 12.86 -2.97 -10.65
CA LEU A 351 13.47 -1.72 -10.21
C LEU A 351 14.96 -1.96 -9.94
N LYS A 352 15.84 -1.18 -10.62
CA LYS A 352 17.29 -1.35 -10.55
C LYS A 352 17.91 -0.31 -9.62
N GLY A 353 19.06 -0.66 -9.01
CA GLY A 353 19.87 0.25 -8.18
C GLY A 353 19.31 0.52 -6.79
N GLY A 354 18.17 -0.06 -6.43
CA GLY A 354 17.55 0.14 -5.14
C GLY A 354 18.14 -0.74 -4.04
N GLU A 355 18.24 -0.19 -2.84
CA GLU A 355 18.52 -0.98 -1.65
C GLU A 355 17.35 -1.95 -1.43
N GLN A 356 17.66 -3.24 -1.36
CA GLN A 356 16.70 -4.23 -0.94
C GLN A 356 16.52 -4.09 0.57
N THR A 357 15.42 -3.54 1.02
CA THR A 357 15.04 -3.59 2.44
C THR A 357 14.65 -5.02 2.75
N GLY A 358 15.63 -5.82 3.17
CA GLY A 358 15.41 -7.20 3.57
C GLY A 358 14.68 -7.26 4.91
N GLY A 359 13.40 -7.52 4.89
CA GLY A 359 12.58 -7.83 6.05
C GLY A 359 11.59 -8.93 5.70
N ARG A 360 11.01 -9.59 6.71
CA ARG A 360 10.00 -10.66 6.56
C ARG A 360 8.81 -10.28 5.65
N PHE A 361 8.60 -8.97 5.41
CA PHE A 361 7.53 -8.41 4.60
C PHE A 361 7.99 -7.85 3.25
N GLY A 362 9.27 -8.00 2.89
CA GLY A 362 9.82 -7.48 1.64
C GLY A 362 9.95 -5.95 1.64
N SER A 363 10.19 -5.37 0.49
CA SER A 363 10.18 -3.93 0.31
C SER A 363 8.84 -3.37 0.76
N LEU A 364 8.89 -2.35 1.62
CA LEU A 364 7.72 -1.62 2.08
C LEU A 364 7.22 -0.71 0.93
N ASP A 365 6.43 -1.28 0.03
CA ASP A 365 5.84 -0.57 -1.12
C ASP A 365 4.56 0.15 -0.69
N TYR A 366 4.65 1.04 0.34
CA TYR A 366 3.51 1.83 0.81
C TYR A 366 3.22 3.05 -0.08
N PRO A 367 4.24 3.87 -0.46
CA PRO A 367 3.98 5.00 -1.32
C PRO A 367 3.46 4.56 -2.68
N SER A 368 2.43 5.23 -3.16
CA SER A 368 1.89 4.99 -4.49
C SER A 368 2.71 5.74 -5.55
N PRO A 369 2.87 5.20 -6.76
CA PRO A 369 3.44 5.95 -7.86
C PRO A 369 2.54 7.15 -8.22
N ILE A 370 3.16 8.22 -8.71
CA ILE A 370 2.48 9.39 -9.24
C ILE A 370 3.00 9.70 -10.65
N ILE A 371 2.21 10.44 -11.42
CA ILE A 371 2.59 10.89 -12.77
C ILE A 371 2.57 12.41 -12.82
N VAL A 372 3.64 12.99 -13.36
CA VAL A 372 3.79 14.42 -13.61
C VAL A 372 4.27 14.61 -15.05
N GLY A 373 3.42 15.16 -15.90
CA GLY A 373 3.70 15.25 -17.31
C GLY A 373 3.89 13.88 -17.96
N ASP A 374 5.03 13.69 -18.60
CA ASP A 374 5.45 12.47 -19.28
C ASP A 374 6.29 11.53 -18.40
N ARG A 375 6.27 11.71 -17.06
CA ARG A 375 7.13 10.96 -16.14
C ARG A 375 6.34 10.29 -15.02
N LEU A 376 6.76 9.08 -14.70
CA LEU A 376 6.30 8.36 -13.52
C LEU A 376 7.35 8.45 -12.42
N PHE A 377 6.92 8.81 -11.22
CA PHE A 377 7.73 8.90 -10.01
C PHE A 377 7.24 7.85 -9.02
N TYR A 378 8.16 7.03 -8.53
CA TYR A 378 7.87 6.02 -7.51
C TYR A 378 8.88 6.11 -6.37
N LEU A 379 8.40 6.46 -5.18
CA LEU A 379 9.16 6.51 -3.94
C LEU A 379 9.04 5.17 -3.20
N ASN A 380 10.16 4.55 -2.83
CA ASN A 380 10.13 3.37 -1.97
C ASN A 380 10.30 3.71 -0.48
N GLY A 381 10.08 2.73 0.40
CA GLY A 381 10.17 2.91 1.84
C GLY A 381 11.57 3.31 2.37
N SER A 382 12.62 3.14 1.57
CA SER A 382 14.01 3.56 1.89
C SER A 382 14.35 4.97 1.39
N GLY A 383 13.36 5.70 0.88
CA GLY A 383 13.54 7.07 0.39
C GLY A 383 14.17 7.18 -0.99
N GLN A 384 14.22 6.09 -1.75
CA GLN A 384 14.70 6.09 -3.12
C GLN A 384 13.54 6.40 -4.08
N MET A 385 13.70 7.45 -4.87
CA MET A 385 12.74 7.85 -5.88
C MET A 385 13.21 7.41 -7.26
N TYR A 386 12.50 6.46 -7.82
CA TYR A 386 12.66 6.04 -9.21
C TYR A 386 11.88 6.96 -10.12
N VAL A 387 12.52 7.44 -11.18
CA VAL A 387 11.88 8.26 -12.20
C VAL A 387 11.94 7.54 -13.54
N PHE A 388 10.79 7.39 -14.17
CA PHE A 388 10.67 6.77 -15.48
C PHE A 388 10.11 7.78 -16.48
N GLU A 389 10.65 7.79 -17.68
CA GLU A 389 10.05 8.40 -18.85
C GLU A 389 8.95 7.45 -19.38
N LEU A 390 7.75 8.02 -19.60
CA LEU A 390 6.61 7.30 -20.17
C LEU A 390 6.71 7.29 -21.69
N GLY A 391 6.38 6.16 -22.30
CA GLY A 391 6.43 5.97 -23.75
C GLY A 391 5.95 4.58 -24.15
N GLU A 392 6.31 4.11 -25.34
CA GLU A 392 6.04 2.73 -25.74
C GLU A 392 6.65 1.74 -24.74
N LYS A 393 7.90 1.99 -24.35
CA LYS A 393 8.59 1.28 -23.27
C LYS A 393 8.98 2.26 -22.18
N LEU A 394 8.82 1.83 -20.94
CA LEU A 394 9.29 2.60 -19.79
C LEU A 394 10.81 2.61 -19.75
N LYS A 395 11.38 3.80 -19.55
CA LYS A 395 12.82 3.99 -19.37
C LYS A 395 13.08 4.60 -18.01
N GLN A 396 13.82 3.90 -17.14
CA GLN A 396 14.31 4.50 -15.89
C GLN A 396 15.37 5.52 -16.23
N ILE A 397 15.12 6.80 -15.91
CA ILE A 397 16.02 7.92 -16.22
C ILE A 397 16.82 8.40 -15.01
N SER A 398 16.34 8.15 -13.79
CA SER A 398 17.09 8.47 -12.59
C SER A 398 16.66 7.63 -11.38
N LEU A 399 17.52 7.64 -10.35
CA LEU A 399 17.27 7.13 -9.01
C LEU A 399 17.80 8.14 -8.01
N ASN A 400 16.91 8.77 -7.26
CA ASN A 400 17.22 9.93 -6.43
C ASN A 400 17.02 9.64 -4.94
N LYS A 401 17.74 10.36 -4.08
CA LYS A 401 17.51 10.42 -2.63
C LYS A 401 17.53 11.88 -2.18
N VAL A 402 16.74 12.24 -1.17
CA VAL A 402 16.74 13.58 -0.55
C VAL A 402 17.60 13.63 0.70
N THR A 403 18.02 12.49 1.23
CA THR A 403 18.87 12.38 2.44
C THR A 403 19.71 11.12 2.38
N ALA A 404 20.90 11.19 2.98
CA ALA A 404 21.75 10.03 3.24
C ALA A 404 21.38 9.33 4.57
N ASP A 405 20.58 9.98 5.41
CA ASP A 405 20.16 9.44 6.70
C ASP A 405 19.20 8.25 6.51
N LYS A 406 19.22 7.34 7.46
CA LYS A 406 18.26 6.23 7.50
C LYS A 406 16.92 6.75 8.03
N GLU A 407 16.02 7.05 7.11
CA GLU A 407 14.64 7.46 7.39
C GLU A 407 13.68 6.56 6.62
N VAL A 408 12.48 6.40 7.13
CA VAL A 408 11.45 5.58 6.47
C VAL A 408 10.45 6.49 5.76
N PHE A 409 10.09 6.15 4.52
CA PHE A 409 9.19 6.91 3.68
C PHE A 409 7.92 6.08 3.42
N TRP A 410 6.79 6.48 3.99
CA TRP A 410 5.51 5.78 3.82
C TRP A 410 4.48 6.59 3.03
N GLY A 411 4.58 7.92 3.07
CA GLY A 411 3.65 8.81 2.38
C GLY A 411 3.88 8.86 0.87
N THR A 412 2.81 8.84 0.10
CA THR A 412 2.85 9.15 -1.34
C THR A 412 3.24 10.60 -1.55
N PRO A 413 4.15 10.94 -2.47
CA PRO A 413 4.54 12.33 -2.74
C PRO A 413 3.36 13.19 -3.19
N ALA A 414 3.42 14.48 -2.89
CA ALA A 414 2.52 15.51 -3.41
C ALA A 414 3.23 16.41 -4.42
N VAL A 415 2.47 16.93 -5.37
CA VAL A 415 2.97 17.84 -6.40
C VAL A 415 2.20 19.15 -6.32
N SER A 416 2.90 20.27 -6.38
CA SER A 416 2.27 21.58 -6.51
C SER A 416 3.19 22.50 -7.30
N ASN A 417 2.73 23.01 -8.42
CA ASN A 417 3.53 23.77 -9.36
C ASN A 417 4.80 23.01 -9.78
N ASP A 418 5.97 23.64 -9.63
CA ASP A 418 7.30 23.09 -9.93
C ASP A 418 7.91 22.31 -8.76
N LYS A 419 7.12 21.96 -7.74
CA LYS A 419 7.61 21.37 -6.48
C LYS A 419 7.07 19.96 -6.26
N LEU A 420 7.96 19.08 -5.78
CA LEU A 420 7.64 17.75 -5.30
C LEU A 420 7.87 17.70 -3.79
N VAL A 421 6.83 17.35 -3.03
CA VAL A 421 6.89 17.28 -1.57
C VAL A 421 6.84 15.82 -1.14
N MET A 422 7.82 15.41 -0.34
CA MET A 422 7.95 14.05 0.19
C MET A 422 8.05 14.10 1.71
N ARG A 423 7.48 13.10 2.36
CA ARG A 423 7.64 12.95 3.81
C ARG A 423 8.40 11.68 4.17
N SER A 424 9.23 11.79 5.18
CA SER A 424 9.84 10.65 5.87
C SER A 424 9.27 10.50 7.30
N SER A 425 9.80 9.55 8.06
CA SER A 425 9.51 9.40 9.49
C SER A 425 9.95 10.60 10.35
N LYS A 426 10.81 11.49 9.82
CA LYS A 426 11.40 12.62 10.57
C LYS A 426 11.20 13.98 9.93
N HIS A 427 11.09 14.05 8.62
CA HIS A 427 11.13 15.32 7.89
C HIS A 427 10.11 15.37 6.75
N LEU A 428 9.75 16.60 6.40
CA LEU A 428 9.14 16.95 5.13
C LEU A 428 10.23 17.56 4.24
N TYR A 429 10.30 17.11 2.98
CA TYR A 429 11.28 17.55 1.98
C TYR A 429 10.57 18.16 0.79
N CYS A 430 11.12 19.24 0.26
CA CYS A 430 10.66 19.85 -0.99
C CYS A 430 11.77 19.88 -2.00
N VAL A 431 11.48 19.38 -3.20
CA VAL A 431 12.39 19.37 -4.35
C VAL A 431 11.83 20.27 -5.43
N SER A 432 12.66 21.15 -6.01
CA SER A 432 12.35 21.95 -7.19
C SER A 432 13.62 22.33 -7.96
N ASP A 433 13.51 22.69 -9.25
CA ASP A 433 14.64 23.14 -10.08
C ASP A 433 15.29 24.46 -9.60
N LYS A 434 14.67 25.15 -8.65
CA LYS A 434 15.20 26.35 -7.99
C LYS A 434 15.92 26.06 -6.69
N GLY A 435 16.12 24.79 -6.35
CA GLY A 435 16.93 24.36 -5.21
C GLY A 435 18.42 24.69 -5.48
N GLN A 436 19.21 24.85 -4.39
CA GLN A 436 20.62 25.26 -4.49
C GLN A 436 21.38 24.40 -5.51
N GLU A 437 22.02 25.06 -6.48
CA GLU A 437 23.06 24.46 -7.31
C GLU A 437 24.27 24.17 -6.42
N VAL A 438 24.52 22.91 -6.13
CA VAL A 438 25.82 22.45 -5.66
C VAL A 438 26.40 21.63 -6.79
N GLU A 439 27.61 22.00 -7.24
CA GLU A 439 28.35 21.33 -8.31
C GLU A 439 28.17 19.82 -8.26
N ALA A 440 27.69 19.27 -9.35
CA ALA A 440 27.51 17.84 -9.52
C ALA A 440 28.91 17.21 -9.63
N ASP A 441 29.31 16.47 -8.60
CA ASP A 441 30.34 15.44 -8.78
C ASP A 441 29.74 14.42 -9.76
N SER A 442 30.23 14.44 -10.97
CA SER A 442 29.87 13.48 -12.01
C SER A 442 30.39 12.10 -11.60
N ALA A 443 29.53 11.34 -10.91
CA ALA A 443 29.75 9.91 -10.81
C ALA A 443 29.39 9.31 -12.18
N ASP A 444 30.41 8.96 -12.93
CA ASP A 444 30.35 8.24 -14.19
C ASP A 444 29.43 7.02 -14.04
N VAL A 445 28.33 7.05 -14.71
CA VAL A 445 27.53 5.85 -14.98
C VAL A 445 28.23 5.16 -16.13
N GLU A 446 29.14 4.24 -15.82
CA GLU A 446 29.71 3.34 -16.82
C GLU A 446 28.56 2.57 -17.50
N ASP A 447 28.44 2.87 -18.78
CA ASP A 447 27.56 2.17 -19.73
C ASP A 447 28.20 0.80 -20.04
N ASN A 448 27.89 -0.20 -19.23
CA ASN A 448 28.25 -1.58 -19.49
C ASN A 448 27.26 -2.24 -20.42
N SER A 449 27.26 -1.85 -21.68
CA SER A 449 26.75 -2.65 -22.78
C SER A 449 27.89 -3.54 -23.32
N GLU A 450 28.23 -4.62 -22.64
CA GLU A 450 29.08 -5.66 -23.19
C GLU A 450 28.27 -6.71 -23.92
N SER A 451 28.45 -6.67 -25.23
CA SER A 451 28.15 -7.74 -26.17
C SER A 451 29.05 -8.95 -25.91
N GLU A 452 28.44 -10.11 -25.66
CA GLU A 452 29.18 -11.38 -25.69
C GLU A 452 29.76 -11.64 -27.08
N SER A 453 31.10 -11.61 -27.18
CA SER A 453 31.83 -12.28 -28.25
C SER A 453 32.85 -13.22 -27.61
N SER A 454 32.73 -14.49 -27.93
CA SER A 454 33.60 -15.59 -27.56
C SER A 454 35.04 -15.40 -28.10
N PRO A 455 36.08 -15.78 -27.36
CA PRO A 455 37.38 -16.06 -27.97
C PRO A 455 37.67 -17.55 -28.00
N GLN A 456 38.09 -17.97 -29.18
CA GLN A 456 38.73 -19.25 -29.46
C GLN A 456 40.14 -19.35 -28.84
N SER A 457 40.43 -20.57 -28.45
CA SER A 457 41.65 -21.25 -28.06
C SER A 457 43.03 -20.73 -28.47
N ALA A 458 44.01 -20.82 -27.57
CA ALA A 458 45.31 -21.47 -27.84
C ALA A 458 46.13 -21.74 -26.56
N GLY A 459 46.43 -23.00 -26.30
CA GLY A 459 47.72 -23.61 -26.08
C GLY A 459 48.45 -23.48 -24.74
N GLY A 460 48.70 -24.61 -24.06
CA GLY A 460 49.81 -24.76 -23.14
C GLY A 460 49.62 -25.72 -21.94
N ARG A 461 49.93 -26.99 -22.14
CA ARG A 461 50.13 -28.00 -21.06
C ARG A 461 51.52 -27.83 -20.43
N PRO A 462 51.82 -28.33 -19.18
CA PRO A 462 51.99 -29.77 -18.97
C PRO A 462 51.59 -30.34 -17.59
N SER A 463 51.15 -31.58 -17.65
CA SER A 463 51.49 -32.83 -16.92
C SER A 463 51.49 -32.92 -15.40
N GLY A 464 50.81 -33.98 -14.92
CA GLY A 464 51.17 -34.70 -13.70
C GLY A 464 50.06 -35.45 -12.98
N GLY A 465 49.96 -36.78 -13.16
CA GLY A 465 49.63 -37.72 -12.11
C GLY A 465 48.22 -38.31 -12.01
N ARG A 466 48.05 -39.48 -12.58
CA ARG A 466 47.04 -40.52 -12.26
C ARG A 466 47.61 -41.43 -11.14
N PRO A 467 46.79 -42.23 -10.38
CA PRO A 467 46.16 -43.42 -10.92
C PRO A 467 44.76 -43.84 -10.29
N THR A 468 43.97 -44.44 -11.12
CA THR A 468 43.37 -45.79 -11.19
C THR A 468 42.32 -46.25 -10.19
N GLY A 469 41.27 -46.85 -10.81
CA GLY A 469 40.43 -47.94 -10.34
C GLY A 469 38.93 -47.63 -10.45
N GLY A 470 38.20 -48.12 -11.35
CA GLY A 470 37.71 -49.43 -11.74
C GLY A 470 36.22 -49.50 -11.38
N GLY A 471 35.31 -49.68 -12.20
CA GLY A 471 34.80 -50.65 -13.06
C GLY A 471 33.27 -50.62 -13.16
N SER A 472 32.77 -50.77 -14.34
CA SER A 472 31.56 -51.46 -14.86
C SER A 472 30.16 -51.17 -14.24
N GLY A 473 29.06 -50.97 -14.92
CA GLY A 473 28.66 -51.22 -16.28
C GLY A 473 27.13 -51.25 -16.38
N PHE A 474 26.59 -50.97 -17.62
CA PHE A 474 25.29 -51.31 -18.18
C PHE A 474 23.98 -50.84 -17.51
N GLY A 475 23.09 -50.13 -18.14
CA GLY A 475 22.30 -50.31 -19.31
C GLY A 475 21.03 -49.46 -19.31
N GLY A 476 20.74 -48.95 -20.40
CA GLY A 476 19.64 -48.56 -21.20
C GLY A 476 18.25 -48.20 -20.66
N GLY A 477 17.69 -47.16 -21.25
CA GLY A 477 16.25 -46.95 -21.30
C GLY A 477 15.78 -45.48 -21.27
N ARG A 478 15.48 -44.94 -22.41
CA ARG A 478 14.72 -43.69 -22.65
C ARG A 478 13.22 -43.99 -22.74
N PRO A 479 12.29 -42.99 -22.88
CA PRO A 479 12.11 -41.66 -22.23
C PRO A 479 10.64 -41.45 -21.77
N SER A 480 10.36 -40.42 -21.00
CA SER A 480 9.24 -39.48 -21.22
C SER A 480 8.88 -38.68 -19.96
N GLY A 481 8.48 -37.42 -20.13
CA GLY A 481 7.68 -36.70 -19.18
C GLY A 481 8.43 -35.60 -18.40
N GLY A 482 8.40 -34.38 -18.91
CA GLY A 482 8.88 -33.19 -18.23
C GLY A 482 8.09 -32.87 -16.97
N SER A 483 8.79 -32.58 -15.90
CA SER A 483 8.25 -31.95 -14.71
C SER A 483 9.11 -30.74 -14.36
N ARG A 484 8.46 -29.60 -14.22
CA ARG A 484 9.04 -28.33 -13.79
C ARG A 484 9.64 -28.44 -12.38
N PRO A 485 10.74 -27.79 -12.06
CA PRO A 485 11.22 -27.71 -10.70
C PRO A 485 10.39 -26.67 -9.92
N ALA A 486 9.66 -27.12 -8.93
CA ALA A 486 9.12 -26.27 -7.88
C ALA A 486 10.27 -25.89 -6.93
N GLY A 487 10.69 -24.63 -6.95
CA GLY A 487 11.62 -24.08 -5.96
C GLY A 487 10.90 -23.83 -4.64
N GLY A 488 10.73 -24.87 -3.85
CA GLY A 488 10.42 -24.78 -2.43
C GLY A 488 11.76 -24.72 -1.67
N GLN A 489 12.04 -23.64 -0.92
CA GLN A 489 13.09 -23.67 0.08
C GLN A 489 12.71 -24.77 1.08
N SER A 490 13.52 -25.80 1.17
CA SER A 490 13.37 -26.83 2.18
C SER A 490 13.57 -26.19 3.56
N PHE A 491 12.57 -26.33 4.42
CA PHE A 491 12.69 -26.01 5.83
C PHE A 491 13.81 -26.87 6.42
N ASP A 492 14.88 -26.24 6.91
CA ASP A 492 15.96 -26.91 7.60
C ASP A 492 15.68 -26.89 9.12
N PRO A 493 15.28 -28.01 9.72
CA PRO A 493 15.00 -28.09 11.15
C PRO A 493 16.18 -27.73 12.04
N MET A 494 17.42 -28.00 11.57
CA MET A 494 18.62 -27.75 12.37
C MET A 494 18.97 -26.27 12.45
N SER A 495 18.65 -25.49 11.42
CA SER A 495 18.78 -24.03 11.47
C SER A 495 17.85 -23.42 12.55
N MET A 496 16.66 -23.98 12.74
CA MET A 496 15.75 -23.55 13.80
C MET A 496 16.23 -23.98 15.19
N PHE A 497 16.74 -25.20 15.35
CA PHE A 497 17.32 -25.68 16.59
C PHE A 497 18.47 -24.80 17.07
N ASN A 498 19.43 -24.54 16.18
CA ASN A 498 20.61 -23.70 16.48
C ASN A 498 20.25 -22.23 16.82
N GLY A 499 19.05 -21.78 16.44
CA GLY A 499 18.54 -20.46 16.81
C GLY A 499 17.84 -20.44 18.17
N LEU A 500 17.47 -21.59 18.70
CA LEU A 500 16.86 -21.76 20.03
C LEU A 500 17.87 -22.10 21.10
N ASP A 501 18.88 -22.92 20.78
CA ASP A 501 20.00 -23.32 21.61
C ASP A 501 20.99 -22.14 21.71
N ALA A 502 20.75 -21.25 22.66
CA ALA A 502 21.45 -19.96 22.77
C ALA A 502 22.88 -20.10 23.35
N ASP A 503 23.07 -21.04 24.25
CA ASP A 503 24.38 -21.31 24.88
C ASP A 503 25.19 -22.39 24.15
N LYS A 504 24.58 -23.02 23.11
CA LYS A 504 25.17 -24.04 22.24
C LYS A 504 25.64 -25.30 22.94
N ASP A 505 24.92 -25.70 23.98
CA ASP A 505 25.18 -26.91 24.74
C ASP A 505 24.60 -28.17 24.06
N GLY A 506 23.80 -28.01 23.01
CA GLY A 506 23.17 -29.08 22.22
C GLY A 506 21.79 -29.48 22.70
N ASN A 507 21.22 -28.75 23.65
CA ASN A 507 19.88 -28.93 24.16
C ASN A 507 19.15 -27.59 24.16
N VAL A 508 17.82 -27.62 24.13
CA VAL A 508 16.98 -26.39 24.26
C VAL A 508 16.19 -26.52 25.57
N THR A 509 16.47 -25.64 26.51
CA THR A 509 15.88 -25.61 27.84
C THR A 509 14.59 -24.75 27.90
N ALA A 510 13.82 -24.88 28.99
CA ALA A 510 12.66 -24.00 29.21
C ALA A 510 13.03 -22.52 29.32
N ALA A 511 14.24 -22.21 29.80
CA ALA A 511 14.75 -20.82 29.87
C ALA A 511 14.97 -20.24 28.47
N GLU A 512 15.53 -20.99 27.54
CA GLU A 512 15.77 -20.59 26.16
C GLU A 512 14.48 -20.50 25.33
N LEU A 513 13.45 -21.24 25.73
CA LEU A 513 12.11 -21.12 25.16
C LEU A 513 11.31 -19.94 25.70
N SER A 514 11.82 -19.25 26.73
CA SER A 514 11.13 -18.11 27.35
C SER A 514 10.90 -16.98 26.32
N GLY A 515 9.64 -16.54 26.19
CA GLY A 515 9.24 -15.55 25.18
C GLY A 515 9.00 -16.10 23.76
N ASN A 516 9.25 -17.38 23.51
CA ASN A 516 8.98 -17.98 22.21
C ASN A 516 7.50 -18.35 22.06
N ARG A 517 6.84 -17.85 21.02
CA ARG A 517 5.41 -18.12 20.71
C ARG A 517 5.07 -19.62 20.54
N MET A 518 6.07 -20.43 20.27
CA MET A 518 5.91 -21.87 20.10
C MET A 518 6.36 -22.68 21.31
N ALA A 519 6.76 -22.04 22.41
CA ALA A 519 7.31 -22.70 23.59
C ALA A 519 6.48 -23.92 24.06
N GLU A 520 5.18 -23.73 24.25
CA GLU A 520 4.28 -24.82 24.69
C GLU A 520 4.16 -25.98 23.68
N ARG A 521 4.30 -25.71 22.39
CA ARG A 521 4.33 -26.74 21.36
C ARG A 521 5.69 -27.41 21.27
N LEU A 522 6.77 -26.68 21.45
CA LEU A 522 8.12 -27.23 21.43
C LEU A 522 8.39 -28.10 22.63
N LYS A 523 7.87 -27.78 23.82
CA LYS A 523 7.92 -28.65 25.01
C LYS A 523 7.35 -30.04 24.77
N THR A 524 6.43 -30.24 23.83
CA THR A 524 5.91 -31.56 23.49
C THR A 524 6.92 -32.44 22.75
N LEU A 525 8.07 -31.91 22.37
CA LEU A 525 9.18 -32.62 21.74
C LEU A 525 10.09 -33.34 22.77
N ASP A 526 10.10 -32.85 24.00
CA ASP A 526 10.73 -33.55 25.14
C ASP A 526 9.97 -34.85 25.42
N LYS A 527 10.50 -35.97 24.95
CA LYS A 527 9.87 -37.27 25.06
C LYS A 527 10.34 -38.08 26.28
N ASN A 528 11.52 -37.77 26.76
CA ASN A 528 12.11 -38.46 27.91
C ASN A 528 11.76 -37.76 29.23
N SER A 529 11.13 -36.55 29.15
CA SER A 529 10.67 -35.74 30.30
C SER A 529 11.82 -35.31 31.22
N ASP A 530 12.96 -34.93 30.63
CA ASP A 530 14.12 -34.40 31.35
C ASP A 530 14.17 -32.88 31.40
N ASP A 531 13.07 -32.20 30.99
CA ASP A 531 12.92 -30.74 30.88
C ASP A 531 13.87 -30.07 29.86
N MET A 532 14.47 -30.84 28.96
CA MET A 532 15.31 -30.36 27.86
C MET A 532 14.85 -30.99 26.55
N ILE A 533 15.12 -30.33 25.45
CA ILE A 533 14.84 -30.84 24.11
C ILE A 533 16.18 -31.05 23.40
N SER A 534 16.62 -32.28 23.31
CA SER A 534 17.84 -32.62 22.59
C SER A 534 17.73 -32.42 21.07
N LYS A 535 18.84 -32.33 20.38
CA LYS A 535 18.88 -32.28 18.91
C LYS A 535 18.12 -33.43 18.25
N GLU A 536 18.18 -34.60 18.87
CA GLU A 536 17.55 -35.84 18.38
C GLU A 536 16.03 -35.80 18.53
N GLU A 537 15.52 -35.36 19.66
CA GLU A 537 14.10 -35.14 19.91
C GLU A 537 13.52 -34.07 19.03
N PHE A 538 14.26 -32.94 18.87
CA PHE A 538 13.87 -31.86 18.00
C PHE A 538 13.81 -32.30 16.52
N SER A 539 14.85 -32.93 16.01
CA SER A 539 14.92 -33.38 14.61
C SER A 539 13.84 -34.40 14.26
N THR A 540 13.55 -35.31 15.22
CA THR A 540 12.56 -36.38 15.02
C THR A 540 11.12 -35.87 15.14
N GLY A 541 10.88 -34.92 16.04
CA GLY A 541 9.53 -34.48 16.38
C GLY A 541 9.04 -33.23 15.61
N ILE A 542 9.96 -32.38 15.17
CA ILE A 542 9.61 -31.08 14.60
C ILE A 542 8.75 -31.16 13.33
N SER A 543 9.00 -32.13 12.46
CA SER A 543 8.23 -32.36 11.25
C SER A 543 6.76 -32.69 11.51
N ALA A 544 6.47 -33.38 12.62
CA ALA A 544 5.13 -33.74 13.05
C ALA A 544 4.34 -32.52 13.59
N LEU A 545 5.03 -31.54 14.19
CA LEU A 545 4.41 -30.30 14.67
C LEU A 545 3.95 -29.38 13.53
N PHE A 546 4.63 -29.43 12.39
CA PHE A 546 4.28 -28.64 11.21
C PHE A 546 3.33 -29.32 10.24
N SER A 547 3.21 -30.67 10.30
CA SER A 547 2.30 -31.43 9.44
C SER A 547 0.85 -31.48 9.93
N ARG A 548 0.56 -31.06 11.17
CA ARG A 548 -0.81 -31.04 11.74
C ARG A 548 -1.67 -29.83 11.35
N GLY A 549 -1.21 -29.02 10.42
CA GLY A 549 -1.92 -27.83 9.91
C GLY A 549 -2.62 -28.01 8.55
N GLY A 550 -2.76 -29.25 8.04
CA GLY A 550 -3.38 -29.47 6.73
C GLY A 550 -4.00 -30.85 6.61
N SER A 551 -5.31 -30.90 6.43
CA SER A 551 -6.17 -31.97 5.98
C SER A 551 -6.43 -33.14 6.93
N GLY A 552 -7.60 -33.13 7.56
CA GLY A 552 -8.33 -34.33 7.99
C GLY A 552 -8.89 -35.04 6.78
N GLY A 553 -8.26 -36.15 6.40
CA GLY A 553 -8.76 -37.08 5.40
C GLY A 553 -8.52 -38.50 5.93
N SER A 554 -9.53 -39.09 6.57
CA SER A 554 -9.52 -40.46 7.05
C SER A 554 -9.70 -41.41 5.89
N SER A 555 -8.67 -42.22 5.61
CA SER A 555 -8.80 -43.47 4.89
C SER A 555 -9.19 -44.58 5.86
N ARG A 556 -10.37 -45.16 5.70
CA ARG A 556 -10.69 -46.53 6.16
C ARG A 556 -11.22 -47.32 4.99
N GLY A 557 -10.51 -48.33 4.65
CA GLY A 557 -10.92 -49.34 3.71
C GLY A 557 -11.80 -50.38 4.36
N GLY A 558 -12.64 -51.00 3.57
CA GLY A 558 -12.96 -52.42 3.70
C GLY A 558 -14.40 -52.77 3.98
N ALA A 559 -15.09 -53.21 2.91
CA ALA A 559 -15.94 -54.38 2.79
C ALA A 559 -17.36 -54.42 3.39
N GLY A 560 -18.33 -54.59 2.49
CA GLY A 560 -19.35 -55.63 2.61
C GLY A 560 -20.78 -55.25 2.93
N GLY A 561 -21.67 -55.37 1.94
CA GLY A 561 -22.94 -56.08 2.08
C GLY A 561 -24.22 -55.28 2.38
N GLY A 562 -25.08 -55.21 1.37
CA GLY A 562 -26.46 -55.70 1.46
C GLY A 562 -27.59 -54.77 1.92
N GLY A 563 -28.45 -54.40 0.99
CA GLY A 563 -29.89 -54.60 1.17
C GLY A 563 -30.78 -53.50 1.78
N GLY A 564 -31.71 -53.00 1.00
CA GLY A 564 -33.09 -52.84 1.48
C GLY A 564 -33.70 -51.46 1.69
N SER A 565 -34.37 -51.02 0.63
CA SER A 565 -35.73 -50.41 0.57
C SER A 565 -36.21 -49.31 1.55
N SER A 566 -36.57 -48.20 0.93
CA SER A 566 -37.88 -47.51 0.97
C SER A 566 -38.27 -46.57 2.09
N ARG A 567 -38.83 -45.45 1.57
CA ARG A 567 -39.82 -44.48 2.11
C ARG A 567 -39.25 -43.27 2.87
N GLY A 568 -39.26 -42.09 2.32
CA GLY A 568 -40.38 -41.19 2.28
C GLY A 568 -40.33 -40.17 3.42
N GLY A 569 -40.10 -38.89 3.16
CA GLY A 569 -40.30 -37.81 4.07
C GLY A 569 -39.38 -36.62 3.77
N GLY A 570 -39.92 -35.63 3.00
CA GLY A 570 -39.24 -34.39 2.79
C GLY A 570 -39.15 -33.52 4.01
N TYR A 571 -38.01 -32.92 4.20
CA TYR A 571 -37.83 -31.62 4.84
C TYR A 571 -36.59 -30.98 4.27
N GLY A 572 -36.74 -29.68 3.94
CA GLY A 572 -35.78 -28.84 3.28
C GLY A 572 -34.41 -28.83 3.95
N GLY A 573 -33.43 -29.40 3.28
CA GLY A 573 -32.05 -29.25 3.65
C GLY A 573 -31.52 -27.90 3.16
N ARG A 574 -31.29 -26.98 4.07
CA ARG A 574 -30.37 -25.85 3.85
C ARG A 574 -29.00 -26.42 3.53
N SER A 575 -28.59 -26.31 2.29
CA SER A 575 -27.18 -26.48 1.94
C SER A 575 -26.39 -25.37 2.69
N GLN A 576 -25.65 -25.76 3.71
CA GLN A 576 -24.61 -24.92 4.27
C GLN A 576 -23.53 -24.78 3.21
N ASP A 577 -23.58 -23.63 2.53
CA ASP A 577 -22.55 -23.19 1.58
C ASP A 577 -21.31 -22.83 2.42
N ASN A 578 -20.34 -23.73 2.49
CA ASN A 578 -19.05 -23.55 3.19
C ASN A 578 -18.13 -22.57 2.45
N ARG A 579 -18.66 -21.51 1.87
CA ARG A 579 -17.87 -20.38 1.38
C ARG A 579 -17.49 -19.51 2.56
N PRO A 580 -16.23 -19.07 2.67
CA PRO A 580 -15.86 -18.11 3.69
C PRO A 580 -16.76 -16.87 3.61
N ASP A 581 -17.19 -16.41 4.76
CA ASP A 581 -18.19 -15.36 4.91
C ASP A 581 -17.91 -14.15 4.00
N ARG A 582 -18.91 -13.77 3.23
CA ARG A 582 -18.90 -12.51 2.50
C ARG A 582 -19.10 -11.38 3.50
N PRO A 583 -18.51 -10.18 3.25
CA PRO A 583 -18.73 -9.03 4.11
C PRO A 583 -20.23 -8.71 4.19
N GLN A 584 -20.72 -8.35 5.38
CA GLN A 584 -22.07 -7.83 5.52
C GLN A 584 -22.16 -6.50 4.79
N ARG A 585 -23.01 -6.45 3.78
CA ARG A 585 -23.15 -5.28 2.92
C ARG A 585 -23.99 -4.19 3.58
N PRO A 586 -23.74 -2.92 3.20
CA PRO A 586 -24.64 -1.80 3.50
C PRO A 586 -26.09 -2.06 3.07
N GLU A 587 -27.02 -1.32 3.66
CA GLU A 587 -28.42 -1.33 3.23
C GLU A 587 -28.53 -0.89 1.77
N MET A 588 -29.31 -1.65 0.97
CA MET A 588 -29.55 -1.32 -0.43
C MET A 588 -30.43 -0.08 -0.54
N GLU A 589 -30.09 0.79 -1.49
CA GLU A 589 -30.97 1.89 -1.92
C GLU A 589 -32.19 1.29 -2.63
N LYS A 590 -33.40 1.71 -2.20
CA LYS A 590 -34.67 1.24 -2.79
C LYS A 590 -34.96 1.93 -4.11
#